data_65b077f1aa299a74d118c745230502b4
#
_entry.id   65b077f1aa299a74d118c745230502b4
#
_cell.length_a   1.000
_cell.length_b   1.000
_cell.length_c   1.000
_cell.angle_alpha   90.00
_cell.angle_beta   90.00
_cell.angle_gamma   90.00
#
_symmetry.space_group_name_H-M   'P 1'
#
loop_
_entity.id
_entity.type
_entity.pdbx_description
1 polymer ?
#
loop_
_entity_poly.entity_id
_entity_poly.type
_entity_poly.pdbx_seq_one_letter_code
_entity_poly.pdbx_strand_id
1 'polypeptide(L)'
;LASRLGGETPADENGCLLVRESDAPHFGTRSGEIGILAYKAEALARQNEAGGPDALTAVSEAKAGQGSGNYLPQALGIRLARNAGANFYTMLRQARTFNLIFYLLLAVLAVVLAPAAVRGLLACIALLPMPLQLAGSLSPDASVLGMVFCYTALCLRLRTKKAVWWEKILLIALGGAVGPAKAIYLPVVLLCFIIPADNLVGSTEFVRGS
;
A
#
# COMPACT_ATOMS: atom_id res chain seq x y z
N LEU A 1 -11.38 -5.55 -2.85
CA LEU A 1 -11.16 -4.10 -2.82
C LEU A 1 -10.21 -3.62 -3.92
N ALA A 2 -9.04 -4.22 -4.06
CA ALA A 2 -8.10 -3.86 -5.13
C ALA A 2 -8.73 -4.04 -6.52
N SER A 3 -9.45 -5.12 -6.73
CA SER A 3 -10.19 -5.42 -7.95
C SER A 3 -11.29 -4.36 -8.22
N ARG A 4 -12.02 -3.98 -7.18
CA ARG A 4 -13.07 -2.93 -7.26
C ARG A 4 -12.48 -1.58 -7.68
N LEU A 5 -11.34 -1.19 -7.12
CA LEU A 5 -10.64 0.03 -7.53
C LEU A 5 -10.06 -0.08 -8.94
N GLY A 6 -9.77 -1.30 -9.40
CA GLY A 6 -9.32 -1.61 -10.76
C GLY A 6 -10.40 -1.54 -11.84
N GLY A 7 -11.64 -1.22 -11.51
CA GLY A 7 -12.74 -1.06 -12.46
C GLY A 7 -13.83 -2.13 -12.37
N GLU A 8 -13.77 -3.04 -11.38
CA GLU A 8 -14.87 -3.97 -11.08
C GLU A 8 -15.90 -3.28 -10.18
N THR A 9 -17.16 -3.42 -10.49
CA THR A 9 -18.26 -2.87 -9.72
C THR A 9 -18.89 -3.96 -8.84
N PRO A 10 -19.41 -3.65 -7.65
CA PRO A 10 -20.23 -4.59 -6.91
C PRO A 10 -21.47 -4.92 -7.74
N ALA A 11 -21.82 -6.20 -7.83
CA ALA A 11 -22.91 -6.66 -8.68
C ALA A 11 -24.27 -6.25 -8.14
N ASP A 12 -24.45 -6.21 -6.82
CA ASP A 12 -25.75 -6.08 -6.18
C ASP A 12 -25.66 -5.54 -4.76
N GLU A 13 -26.85 -5.15 -4.22
CA GLU A 13 -27.09 -4.79 -2.83
C GLU A 13 -26.66 -5.89 -1.82
N ASN A 14 -26.45 -7.12 -2.30
CA ASN A 14 -26.04 -8.29 -1.52
C ASN A 14 -24.53 -8.44 -1.33
N GLY A 15 -23.70 -7.49 -1.75
CA GLY A 15 -22.25 -7.53 -1.52
C GLY A 15 -21.47 -8.44 -2.47
N CYS A 16 -22.08 -8.90 -3.57
CA CYS A 16 -21.37 -9.63 -4.62
C CYS A 16 -20.44 -8.72 -5.41
N LEU A 17 -19.30 -9.25 -5.86
CA LEU A 17 -18.37 -8.57 -6.75
C LEU A 17 -18.53 -9.11 -8.17
N LEU A 18 -18.52 -8.21 -9.15
CA LEU A 18 -18.42 -8.58 -10.56
C LEU A 18 -16.96 -8.83 -10.91
N VAL A 19 -16.66 -10.03 -11.36
CA VAL A 19 -15.34 -10.43 -11.81
C VAL A 19 -15.44 -11.04 -13.21
N ARG A 20 -14.33 -11.09 -13.95
CA ARG A 20 -14.33 -11.78 -15.24
C ARG A 20 -14.67 -13.25 -15.03
N GLU A 21 -15.47 -13.83 -15.93
CA GLU A 21 -15.89 -15.22 -15.86
C GLU A 21 -14.70 -16.17 -15.82
N SER A 22 -13.64 -15.87 -16.58
CA SER A 22 -12.37 -16.62 -16.55
C SER A 22 -11.66 -16.59 -15.19
N ASP A 23 -11.88 -15.55 -14.39
CA ASP A 23 -11.21 -15.36 -13.10
C ASP A 23 -12.07 -15.91 -11.94
N ALA A 24 -13.38 -16.11 -12.16
CA ALA A 24 -14.34 -16.52 -11.15
C ALA A 24 -13.97 -17.82 -10.39
N PRO A 25 -13.43 -18.88 -11.04
CA PRO A 25 -13.03 -20.11 -10.33
C PRO A 25 -11.93 -19.91 -9.28
N HIS A 26 -11.17 -18.82 -9.38
CA HIS A 26 -10.07 -18.50 -8.45
C HIS A 26 -10.53 -17.71 -7.22
N PHE A 27 -11.77 -17.23 -7.21
CA PHE A 27 -12.37 -16.57 -6.06
C PHE A 27 -13.10 -17.60 -5.19
N GLY A 28 -12.97 -17.48 -3.88
CA GLY A 28 -13.63 -18.40 -2.94
C GLY A 28 -12.84 -19.66 -2.58
N THR A 29 -11.72 -19.96 -3.27
CA THR A 29 -10.81 -21.02 -2.84
C THR A 29 -10.13 -20.63 -1.53
N ARG A 30 -10.33 -21.44 -0.49
CA ARG A 30 -9.65 -21.24 0.78
C ARG A 30 -8.16 -21.42 0.59
N SER A 31 -7.36 -20.50 1.12
CA SER A 31 -5.90 -20.48 0.97
C SER A 31 -5.16 -21.71 1.53
N GLY A 32 -5.86 -22.69 2.08
CA GLY A 32 -5.33 -23.98 2.53
C GLY A 32 -5.60 -25.14 1.58
N GLU A 33 -6.44 -24.97 0.56
CA GLU A 33 -6.86 -26.05 -0.34
C GLU A 33 -5.90 -26.25 -1.51
N ILE A 34 -5.15 -25.21 -1.91
CA ILE A 34 -4.15 -25.30 -2.96
C ILE A 34 -2.77 -25.20 -2.32
N GLY A 35 -1.96 -26.26 -2.44
CA GLY A 35 -0.57 -26.22 -2.00
C GLY A 35 0.21 -25.13 -2.74
N ILE A 36 1.08 -24.41 -2.02
CA ILE A 36 1.90 -23.32 -2.57
C ILE A 36 2.69 -23.76 -3.82
N LEU A 37 3.15 -25.00 -3.86
CA LEU A 37 3.89 -25.55 -5.00
C LEU A 37 2.98 -25.76 -6.22
N ALA A 38 1.76 -26.26 -6.02
CA ALA A 38 0.78 -26.43 -7.09
C ALA A 38 0.37 -25.09 -7.69
N TYR A 39 0.10 -24.08 -6.84
CA TYR A 39 -0.19 -22.72 -7.28
C TYR A 39 0.96 -22.12 -8.10
N LYS A 40 2.22 -22.28 -7.64
CA LYS A 40 3.38 -21.75 -8.38
C LYS A 40 3.56 -22.45 -9.73
N ALA A 41 3.39 -23.77 -9.79
CA ALA A 41 3.48 -24.53 -11.03
C ALA A 41 2.41 -24.09 -12.03
N GLU A 42 1.17 -23.94 -11.59
CA GLU A 42 0.07 -23.48 -12.43
C GLU A 42 0.26 -22.02 -12.89
N ALA A 43 0.70 -21.14 -12.00
CA ALA A 43 1.01 -19.76 -12.33
C ALA A 43 2.13 -19.62 -13.38
N LEU A 44 3.16 -20.48 -13.30
CA LEU A 44 4.24 -20.57 -14.28
C LEU A 44 3.76 -21.10 -15.62
N ALA A 45 2.97 -22.18 -15.60
CA ALA A 45 2.44 -22.81 -16.82
C ALA A 45 1.55 -21.84 -17.60
N ARG A 46 0.73 -21.04 -16.91
CA ARG A 46 -0.27 -20.15 -17.51
C ARG A 46 0.17 -18.68 -17.62
N GLN A 47 1.42 -18.34 -17.28
CA GLN A 47 1.87 -16.94 -17.24
C GLN A 47 1.77 -16.21 -18.59
N ASN A 48 1.80 -16.93 -19.71
CA ASN A 48 1.76 -16.39 -21.07
C ASN A 48 0.39 -16.55 -21.75
N GLU A 49 -0.60 -17.14 -21.06
CA GLU A 49 -1.95 -17.23 -21.58
C GLU A 49 -2.60 -15.85 -21.60
N ALA A 50 -3.39 -15.54 -22.63
CA ALA A 50 -4.20 -14.34 -22.67
C ALA A 50 -5.31 -14.40 -21.63
N GLY A 51 -5.77 -13.26 -21.15
CA GLY A 51 -6.97 -13.16 -20.33
C GLY A 51 -8.20 -13.63 -21.10
N GLY A 52 -9.15 -14.25 -20.41
CA GLY A 52 -10.41 -14.66 -21.01
C GLY A 52 -11.29 -13.45 -21.37
N PRO A 53 -12.43 -13.70 -22.01
CA PRO A 53 -13.38 -12.65 -22.40
C PRO A 53 -13.81 -11.81 -21.19
N ASP A 54 -14.14 -10.55 -21.46
CA ASP A 54 -14.56 -9.56 -20.45
C ASP A 54 -15.99 -9.78 -19.91
N ALA A 55 -16.61 -10.93 -20.20
CA ALA A 55 -17.89 -11.32 -19.60
C ALA A 55 -17.76 -11.32 -18.06
N LEU A 56 -18.68 -10.62 -17.39
CA LEU A 56 -18.67 -10.45 -15.95
C LEU A 56 -19.65 -11.43 -15.30
N THR A 57 -19.19 -12.09 -14.23
CA THR A 57 -20.04 -12.93 -13.37
C THR A 57 -19.97 -12.46 -11.94
N ALA A 58 -21.05 -12.69 -11.18
CA ALA A 58 -21.13 -12.29 -9.79
C ALA A 58 -20.50 -13.37 -8.90
N VAL A 59 -19.57 -12.96 -8.03
CA VAL A 59 -18.98 -13.83 -7.03
C VAL A 59 -19.29 -13.28 -5.64
N SER A 60 -19.82 -14.14 -4.76
CA SER A 60 -20.13 -13.74 -3.38
C SER A 60 -18.84 -13.64 -2.57
N GLU A 61 -18.47 -12.44 -2.13
CA GLU A 61 -17.33 -12.26 -1.26
C GLU A 61 -17.53 -11.19 -0.20
N ALA A 62 -17.26 -11.61 1.02
CA ALA A 62 -17.73 -11.01 2.26
C ALA A 62 -16.84 -9.90 2.86
N LYS A 63 -15.88 -9.30 2.17
CA LYS A 63 -14.97 -8.30 2.78
C LYS A 63 -14.95 -6.94 2.10
N ALA A 64 -16.11 -6.42 1.75
CA ALA A 64 -16.26 -5.09 1.14
C ALA A 64 -16.06 -3.89 2.09
N GLY A 65 -15.86 -4.12 3.39
CA GLY A 65 -15.93 -3.07 4.42
C GLY A 65 -14.60 -2.45 4.88
N GLN A 66 -13.46 -2.84 4.33
CA GLN A 66 -12.18 -2.24 4.74
C GLN A 66 -11.82 -1.03 3.86
N GLY A 67 -11.27 0.02 4.49
CA GLY A 67 -10.92 1.27 3.80
C GLY A 67 -10.10 1.06 2.52
N SER A 68 -10.61 1.62 1.42
CA SER A 68 -10.11 1.34 0.07
C SER A 68 -8.76 1.99 -0.26
N GLY A 69 -8.36 3.05 0.45
CA GLY A 69 -7.16 3.82 0.13
C GLY A 69 -5.84 3.02 0.20
N ASN A 70 -5.76 2.08 1.13
CA ASN A 70 -4.53 1.31 1.35
C ASN A 70 -4.26 0.26 0.27
N TYR A 71 -5.23 0.01 -0.63
CA TYR A 71 -5.11 -0.92 -1.76
C TYR A 71 -4.76 -0.23 -3.09
N LEU A 72 -4.52 1.08 -3.09
CA LEU A 72 -4.22 1.83 -4.32
C LEU A 72 -3.05 1.24 -5.14
N PRO A 73 -1.91 0.85 -4.55
CA PRO A 73 -0.82 0.28 -5.35
C PRO A 73 -1.22 -1.02 -6.05
N GLN A 74 -1.91 -1.92 -5.34
CA GLN A 74 -2.39 -3.18 -5.89
C GLN A 74 -3.44 -2.95 -6.98
N ALA A 75 -4.37 -2.01 -6.75
CA ALA A 75 -5.40 -1.65 -7.72
C ALA A 75 -4.81 -1.11 -9.03
N LEU A 76 -3.76 -0.30 -8.92
CA LEU A 76 -3.04 0.20 -10.09
C LEU A 76 -2.41 -0.95 -10.89
N GLY A 77 -1.75 -1.89 -10.20
CA GLY A 77 -1.18 -3.08 -10.83
C GLY A 77 -2.22 -3.94 -11.54
N ILE A 78 -3.38 -4.16 -10.90
CA ILE A 78 -4.52 -4.89 -11.48
C ILE A 78 -5.03 -4.18 -12.74
N ARG A 79 -5.26 -2.87 -12.65
CA ARG A 79 -5.79 -2.09 -13.77
C ARG A 79 -4.86 -2.11 -14.99
N LEU A 80 -3.56 -1.96 -14.77
CA LEU A 80 -2.58 -2.03 -15.85
C LEU A 80 -2.53 -3.41 -16.49
N ALA A 81 -2.56 -4.49 -15.69
CA ALA A 81 -2.58 -5.85 -16.19
C ALA A 81 -3.85 -6.14 -17.01
N ARG A 82 -5.01 -5.65 -16.57
CA ARG A 82 -6.27 -5.79 -17.31
C ARG A 82 -6.25 -5.07 -18.65
N ASN A 83 -5.78 -3.84 -18.66
CA ASN A 83 -5.65 -3.08 -19.90
C ASN A 83 -4.71 -3.76 -20.91
N ALA A 84 -3.77 -4.57 -20.43
CA ALA A 84 -2.87 -5.39 -21.24
C ALA A 84 -3.47 -6.76 -21.62
N GLY A 85 -4.74 -7.05 -21.28
CA GLY A 85 -5.37 -8.34 -21.56
C GLY A 85 -4.76 -9.53 -20.79
N ALA A 86 -4.14 -9.27 -19.65
CA ALA A 86 -3.45 -10.29 -18.87
C ALA A 86 -4.45 -11.26 -18.18
N ASN A 87 -4.01 -12.50 -17.99
CA ASN A 87 -4.75 -13.51 -17.23
C ASN A 87 -4.69 -13.23 -15.71
N PHE A 88 -5.46 -13.99 -14.93
CA PHE A 88 -5.55 -13.88 -13.48
C PHE A 88 -4.19 -13.94 -12.77
N TYR A 89 -3.33 -14.89 -13.13
CA TYR A 89 -2.02 -15.07 -12.49
C TYR A 89 -1.08 -13.90 -12.74
N THR A 90 -1.05 -13.39 -13.96
CA THR A 90 -0.26 -12.21 -14.32
C THR A 90 -0.80 -10.97 -13.64
N MET A 91 -2.12 -10.81 -13.54
CA MET A 91 -2.77 -9.73 -12.83
C MET A 91 -2.39 -9.73 -11.33
N LEU A 92 -2.44 -10.89 -10.66
CA LEU A 92 -2.00 -11.03 -9.26
C LEU A 92 -0.51 -10.71 -9.09
N ARG A 93 0.33 -11.18 -10.01
CA ARG A 93 1.78 -10.88 -9.98
C ARG A 93 2.02 -9.39 -10.11
N GLN A 94 1.35 -8.71 -11.03
CA GLN A 94 1.46 -7.26 -11.20
C GLN A 94 1.02 -6.52 -9.93
N ALA A 95 -0.12 -6.90 -9.34
CA ALA A 95 -0.59 -6.29 -8.11
C ALA A 95 0.41 -6.41 -6.95
N ARG A 96 1.05 -7.59 -6.80
CA ARG A 96 2.11 -7.82 -5.80
C ARG A 96 3.36 -6.99 -6.10
N THR A 97 3.76 -6.92 -7.36
CA THR A 97 4.92 -6.13 -7.78
C THR A 97 4.71 -4.66 -7.50
N PHE A 98 3.54 -4.10 -7.81
CA PHE A 98 3.23 -2.70 -7.51
C PHE A 98 3.20 -2.43 -6.01
N ASN A 99 2.67 -3.36 -5.20
CA ASN A 99 2.69 -3.23 -3.75
C ASN A 99 4.14 -3.21 -3.21
N LEU A 100 4.99 -4.11 -3.70
CA LEU A 100 6.40 -4.17 -3.34
C LEU A 100 7.16 -2.89 -3.73
N ILE A 101 6.98 -2.42 -4.96
CA ILE A 101 7.61 -1.18 -5.45
C ILE A 101 7.18 0.00 -4.58
N PHE A 102 5.89 0.13 -4.30
CA PHE A 102 5.38 1.22 -3.47
C PHE A 102 5.96 1.18 -2.05
N TYR A 103 6.02 -0.01 -1.43
CA TYR A 103 6.67 -0.18 -0.13
C TYR A 103 8.14 0.24 -0.17
N LEU A 104 8.91 -0.22 -1.17
CA LEU A 104 10.33 0.11 -1.31
C LEU A 104 10.54 1.62 -1.51
N LEU A 105 9.70 2.28 -2.29
CA LEU A 105 9.76 3.74 -2.46
C LEU A 105 9.55 4.46 -1.13
N LEU A 106 8.57 4.03 -0.33
CA LEU A 106 8.34 4.60 0.99
C LEU A 106 9.49 4.28 1.96
N ALA A 107 10.04 3.07 1.93
CA ALA A 107 11.18 2.69 2.77
C ALA A 107 12.44 3.52 2.43
N VAL A 108 12.74 3.71 1.15
CA VAL A 108 13.83 4.58 0.70
C VAL A 108 13.58 6.03 1.14
N LEU A 109 12.38 6.54 0.95
CA LEU A 109 12.02 7.89 1.40
C LEU A 109 12.20 8.04 2.91
N ALA A 110 11.77 7.05 3.70
CA ALA A 110 11.95 7.05 5.15
C ALA A 110 13.44 7.10 5.54
N VAL A 111 14.28 6.30 4.88
CA VAL A 111 15.73 6.29 5.14
C VAL A 111 16.38 7.63 4.77
N VAL A 112 15.96 8.25 3.66
CA VAL A 112 16.47 9.57 3.23
C VAL A 112 16.04 10.68 4.20
N LEU A 113 14.80 10.64 4.65
CA LEU A 113 14.27 11.61 5.63
C LEU A 113 14.87 11.44 7.02
N ALA A 114 15.28 10.23 7.39
CA ALA A 114 15.76 9.93 8.72
C ALA A 114 17.06 10.69 9.07
N PRO A 115 17.22 11.12 10.34
CA PRO A 115 18.50 11.60 10.85
C PRO A 115 19.60 10.54 10.71
N ALA A 116 20.84 10.98 10.48
CA ALA A 116 21.98 10.08 10.25
C ALA A 116 22.13 9.00 11.33
N ALA A 117 21.87 9.34 12.59
CA ALA A 117 22.01 8.43 13.72
C ALA A 117 21.08 7.21 13.67
N VAL A 118 19.88 7.34 13.05
CA VAL A 118 18.88 6.26 13.02
C VAL A 118 18.68 5.69 11.62
N ARG A 119 19.33 6.24 10.62
CA ARG A 119 19.17 5.86 9.22
C ARG A 119 19.46 4.39 8.96
N GLY A 120 20.58 3.89 9.49
CA GLY A 120 20.97 2.47 9.37
C GLY A 120 19.99 1.53 10.06
N LEU A 121 19.55 1.88 11.27
CA LEU A 121 18.56 1.08 12.00
C LEU A 121 17.24 0.99 11.22
N LEU A 122 16.75 2.12 10.70
CA LEU A 122 15.51 2.14 9.94
C LEU A 122 15.62 1.30 8.65
N ALA A 123 16.75 1.38 7.95
CA ALA A 123 17.01 0.56 6.77
C ALA A 123 17.02 -0.94 7.12
N CYS A 124 17.68 -1.34 8.22
CA CYS A 124 17.68 -2.72 8.68
C CYS A 124 16.25 -3.22 9.00
N ILE A 125 15.46 -2.41 9.71
CA ILE A 125 14.07 -2.79 10.06
C ILE A 125 13.22 -2.91 8.79
N ALA A 126 13.35 -2.00 7.85
CA ALA A 126 12.58 -2.03 6.60
C ALA A 126 12.93 -3.25 5.72
N LEU A 127 14.13 -3.77 5.82
CA LEU A 127 14.60 -4.94 5.06
C LEU A 127 14.42 -6.27 5.79
N LEU A 128 13.81 -6.29 6.97
CA LEU A 128 13.50 -7.55 7.64
C LEU A 128 12.58 -8.44 6.77
N PRO A 129 12.69 -9.76 6.90
CA PRO A 129 11.92 -10.70 6.07
C PRO A 129 10.40 -10.48 6.15
N MET A 130 9.86 -10.13 7.32
CA MET A 130 8.43 -9.96 7.50
C MET A 130 7.84 -8.74 6.75
N PRO A 131 8.39 -7.52 6.86
CA PRO A 131 8.01 -6.39 6.01
C PRO A 131 8.08 -6.69 4.52
N LEU A 132 9.15 -7.35 4.06
CA LEU A 132 9.32 -7.71 2.66
C LEU A 132 8.30 -8.75 2.20
N GLN A 133 7.98 -9.74 3.04
CA GLN A 133 6.93 -10.72 2.76
C GLN A 133 5.55 -10.05 2.64
N LEU A 134 5.22 -9.13 3.54
CA LEU A 134 3.99 -8.33 3.45
C LEU A 134 3.96 -7.51 2.16
N ALA A 135 5.07 -6.89 1.80
CA ALA A 135 5.19 -6.07 0.59
C ALA A 135 5.04 -6.91 -0.68
N GLY A 136 5.56 -8.14 -0.70
CA GLY A 136 5.39 -9.11 -1.79
C GLY A 136 4.04 -9.82 -1.81
N SER A 137 3.13 -9.49 -0.90
CA SER A 137 1.76 -10.03 -0.83
C SER A 137 0.75 -9.01 -1.34
N LEU A 138 -0.54 -9.37 -1.31
CA LEU A 138 -1.66 -8.44 -1.58
C LEU A 138 -2.14 -7.71 -0.31
N SER A 139 -1.37 -7.76 0.78
CA SER A 139 -1.75 -7.10 2.01
C SER A 139 -1.64 -5.57 1.89
N PRO A 140 -2.65 -4.82 2.33
CA PRO A 140 -2.59 -3.37 2.44
C PRO A 140 -1.65 -2.92 3.55
N ASP A 141 -1.30 -3.82 4.48
CA ASP A 141 -0.45 -3.52 5.63
C ASP A 141 0.97 -3.08 5.23
N ALA A 142 1.47 -3.53 4.08
CA ALA A 142 2.75 -3.10 3.56
C ALA A 142 2.78 -1.59 3.27
N SER A 143 1.74 -1.08 2.62
CA SER A 143 1.61 0.36 2.33
C SER A 143 1.54 1.18 3.62
N VAL A 144 0.75 0.71 4.60
CA VAL A 144 0.64 1.37 5.90
C VAL A 144 1.96 1.36 6.65
N LEU A 145 2.67 0.22 6.66
CA LEU A 145 3.97 0.09 7.32
C LEU A 145 5.01 1.04 6.70
N GLY A 146 5.06 1.15 5.38
CA GLY A 146 5.91 2.11 4.69
C GLY A 146 5.60 3.56 5.07
N MET A 147 4.30 3.92 5.15
CA MET A 147 3.88 5.24 5.61
C MET A 147 4.26 5.49 7.08
N VAL A 148 4.15 4.50 7.96
CA VAL A 148 4.60 4.56 9.35
C VAL A 148 6.09 4.84 9.43
N PHE A 149 6.92 4.18 8.62
CA PHE A 149 8.35 4.46 8.58
C PHE A 149 8.65 5.89 8.14
N CYS A 150 8.00 6.37 7.08
CA CYS A 150 8.15 7.75 6.62
C CYS A 150 7.73 8.75 7.70
N TYR A 151 6.60 8.53 8.35
CA TYR A 151 6.08 9.38 9.40
C TYR A 151 7.03 9.47 10.58
N THR A 152 7.50 8.32 11.07
CA THR A 152 8.46 8.23 12.18
C THR A 152 9.78 8.92 11.83
N ALA A 153 10.32 8.69 10.65
CA ALA A 153 11.54 9.33 10.17
C ALA A 153 11.40 10.85 10.12
N LEU A 154 10.25 11.33 9.64
CA LEU A 154 9.95 12.76 9.56
C LEU A 154 9.80 13.40 10.94
N CYS A 155 9.10 12.76 11.88
CA CYS A 155 9.00 13.24 13.26
C CYS A 155 10.37 13.36 13.92
N LEU A 156 11.24 12.34 13.76
CA LEU A 156 12.60 12.36 14.30
C LEU A 156 13.47 13.46 13.67
N ARG A 157 13.31 13.72 12.38
CA ARG A 157 14.00 14.81 11.69
C ARG A 157 13.55 16.17 12.18
N LEU A 158 12.26 16.39 12.29
CA LEU A 158 11.66 17.65 12.72
C LEU A 158 11.86 17.94 14.19
N ARG A 159 12.24 16.95 14.99
CA ARG A 159 12.67 17.18 16.36
C ARG A 159 13.92 18.06 16.46
N THR A 160 14.82 17.97 15.47
CA THR A 160 16.14 18.63 15.49
C THR A 160 16.30 19.73 14.45
N LYS A 161 15.39 19.83 13.50
CA LYS A 161 15.46 20.77 12.39
C LYS A 161 14.13 21.50 12.20
N LYS A 162 14.20 22.76 11.77
CA LYS A 162 13.00 23.52 11.39
C LYS A 162 12.35 22.89 10.16
N ALA A 163 11.03 22.76 10.20
CA ALA A 163 10.24 22.19 9.14
C ALA A 163 10.17 23.11 7.92
N VAL A 164 10.47 22.59 6.77
CA VAL A 164 10.17 23.23 5.47
C VAL A 164 8.68 23.02 5.17
N TRP A 165 8.08 23.90 4.35
CA TRP A 165 6.63 23.88 4.08
C TRP A 165 6.14 22.49 3.54
N TRP A 166 6.88 21.84 2.66
CA TRP A 166 6.52 20.53 2.12
C TRP A 166 6.61 19.41 3.18
N GLU A 167 7.52 19.52 4.16
CA GLU A 167 7.61 18.56 5.27
C GLU A 167 6.39 18.63 6.18
N LYS A 168 5.83 19.83 6.37
CA LYS A 168 4.57 20.02 7.12
C LYS A 168 3.38 19.37 6.40
N ILE A 169 3.28 19.58 5.08
CA ILE A 169 2.24 18.95 4.27
C ILE A 169 2.38 17.44 4.31
N LEU A 170 3.61 16.93 4.16
CA LEU A 170 3.88 15.50 4.21
C LEU A 170 3.56 14.90 5.58
N LEU A 171 3.86 15.59 6.67
CA LEU A 171 3.53 15.16 8.03
C LEU A 171 2.02 15.03 8.21
N ILE A 172 1.25 16.03 7.79
CA ILE A 172 -0.22 16.01 7.87
C ILE A 172 -0.80 14.90 6.98
N ALA A 173 -0.32 14.77 5.75
CA ALA A 173 -0.78 13.77 4.80
C ALA A 173 -0.52 12.34 5.30
N LEU A 174 0.69 12.06 5.78
CA LEU A 174 1.04 10.76 6.34
C LEU A 174 0.28 10.45 7.64
N GLY A 175 0.17 11.42 8.56
CA GLY A 175 -0.61 11.26 9.79
C GLY A 175 -2.09 10.99 9.51
N GLY A 176 -2.68 11.72 8.54
CA GLY A 176 -4.05 11.54 8.09
C GLY A 176 -4.28 10.22 7.34
N ALA A 177 -3.25 9.66 6.70
CA ALA A 177 -3.34 8.36 6.03
C ALA A 177 -3.16 7.19 7.01
N VAL A 178 -2.22 7.30 7.96
CA VAL A 178 -1.90 6.25 8.94
C VAL A 178 -2.98 6.13 10.02
N GLY A 179 -3.50 7.26 10.53
CA GLY A 179 -4.47 7.28 11.62
C GLY A 179 -5.72 6.44 11.34
N PRO A 180 -6.44 6.65 10.22
CA PRO A 180 -7.65 5.90 9.87
C PRO A 180 -7.38 4.49 9.36
N ALA A 181 -6.12 4.16 9.00
CA ALA A 181 -5.79 2.87 8.40
C ALA A 181 -6.13 1.69 9.33
N LYS A 182 -5.73 1.80 10.58
CA LYS A 182 -6.10 0.88 11.68
C LYS A 182 -5.90 1.59 13.02
N ALA A 183 -6.80 1.36 13.97
CA ALA A 183 -6.73 1.96 15.32
C ALA A 183 -5.40 1.68 16.04
N ILE A 184 -4.76 0.55 15.76
CA ILE A 184 -3.45 0.17 16.34
C ILE A 184 -2.32 1.16 15.99
N TYR A 185 -2.45 1.95 14.93
CA TYR A 185 -1.44 2.94 14.53
C TYR A 185 -1.67 4.34 15.12
N LEU A 186 -2.77 4.57 15.84
CA LEU A 186 -3.02 5.84 16.53
C LEU A 186 -1.87 6.29 17.44
N PRO A 187 -1.23 5.39 18.24
CA PRO A 187 -0.07 5.78 19.04
C PRO A 187 1.11 6.30 18.21
N VAL A 188 1.27 5.83 16.98
CA VAL A 188 2.32 6.31 16.07
C VAL A 188 2.05 7.76 15.65
N VAL A 189 0.78 8.13 15.44
CA VAL A 189 0.41 9.50 15.08
C VAL A 189 0.77 10.47 16.21
N LEU A 190 0.71 10.04 17.47
CA LEU A 190 1.09 10.84 18.63
C LEU A 190 2.59 11.20 18.67
N LEU A 191 3.43 10.55 17.85
CA LEU A 191 4.84 10.94 17.71
C LEU A 191 5.02 12.41 17.27
N CYS A 192 4.02 13.03 16.66
CA CYS A 192 4.09 14.46 16.32
C CYS A 192 4.30 15.36 17.56
N PHE A 193 3.86 14.94 18.74
CA PHE A 193 4.09 15.69 19.99
C PHE A 193 5.55 15.76 20.44
N ILE A 194 6.42 14.93 19.88
CA ILE A 194 7.87 15.01 20.14
C ILE A 194 8.51 16.19 19.40
N ILE A 195 7.80 16.78 18.41
CA ILE A 195 8.30 17.88 17.61
C ILE A 195 8.11 19.18 18.39
N PRO A 196 9.19 19.96 18.67
CA PRO A 196 9.05 21.28 19.28
C PRO A 196 8.18 22.20 18.42
N ALA A 197 7.28 22.96 19.06
CA ALA A 197 6.41 23.90 18.36
C ALA A 197 7.20 24.91 17.51
N ASP A 198 8.35 25.37 18.00
CA ASP A 198 9.23 26.31 17.30
C ASP A 198 9.76 25.76 15.96
N ASN A 199 9.85 24.45 15.84
CA ASN A 199 10.27 23.80 14.59
C ASN A 199 9.12 23.69 13.57
N LEU A 200 7.86 23.71 14.03
CA LEU A 200 6.67 23.69 13.18
C LEU A 200 6.21 25.10 12.78
N VAL A 201 6.32 26.06 13.69
CA VAL A 201 6.05 27.48 13.41
C VAL A 201 7.24 28.00 12.63
N GLY A 202 7.24 27.80 11.32
CA GLY A 202 8.27 28.37 10.46
C GLY A 202 8.26 29.88 10.56
N SER A 203 9.42 30.48 10.68
CA SER A 203 9.60 31.91 10.61
C SER A 203 8.83 32.49 9.41
N THR A 204 7.83 33.28 9.70
CA THR A 204 7.16 34.21 8.77
C THR A 204 8.09 35.33 8.31
N GLU A 205 9.40 35.10 8.31
CA GLU A 205 10.39 36.11 7.94
C GLU A 205 10.58 36.28 6.41
N PHE A 206 9.76 35.61 5.59
CA PHE A 206 9.89 35.79 4.13
C PHE A 206 9.12 37.03 3.58
N VAL A 207 8.49 37.81 4.40
CA VAL A 207 7.70 39.02 3.96
C VAL A 207 8.17 40.34 4.60
N ARG A 208 9.39 40.39 5.14
CA ARG A 208 9.93 41.67 5.67
C ARG A 208 11.31 41.95 5.11
N GLY A 209 11.39 42.09 3.79
CA GLY A 209 12.61 42.43 3.08
C GLY A 209 12.27 43.18 1.80
N SER A 210 11.85 44.41 1.95
CA SER A 210 11.95 45.48 0.93
C SER A 210 11.77 46.79 1.58
#